data_0c7b464de26d20ed2e5aeb16e7857c6c
#
_entry.id   0c7b464de26d20ed2e5aeb16e7857c6c
#
_cell.length_a   1.000
_cell.length_b   1.000
_cell.length_c   1.000
_cell.angle_alpha   90.00
_cell.angle_beta   90.00
_cell.angle_gamma   90.00
#
_symmetry.space_group_name_H-M   'P 1'
#
loop_
_entity.id
_entity.type
_entity.pdbx_description
1 polymer ?
#
loop_
_entity_poly.entity_id
_entity_poly.type
_entity_poly.pdbx_seq_one_letter_code
_entity_poly.pdbx_strand_id
1 'polypeptide(L)'
;MSINKIKKTKDFSLIYNKSKKMHTKYAIIFINENKNNDQRFGFVASKKTGNAVQRNRIKRIFKEFVKIHKDKFRKNTDYVFVGKSILKDNLKNLKYGNIEKDIIKVVKWWKKYG
;
A
#
# COMPACT_ATOMS: atom_id res chain seq x y z
N MET A 1 -17.23 -1.66 -3.67
CA MET A 1 -16.46 -2.88 -3.38
C MET A 1 -15.73 -2.72 -2.06
N SER A 2 -15.90 -3.64 -1.14
CA SER A 2 -15.26 -3.57 0.16
C SER A 2 -13.85 -4.17 0.13
N ILE A 3 -12.98 -3.64 0.96
CA ILE A 3 -11.61 -4.11 1.14
C ILE A 3 -11.46 -4.61 2.57
N ASN A 4 -10.88 -5.80 2.73
CA ASN A 4 -10.52 -6.29 4.05
C ASN A 4 -9.28 -5.54 4.54
N LYS A 5 -9.41 -4.82 5.64
CA LYS A 5 -8.31 -4.05 6.22
C LYS A 5 -7.63 -4.81 7.34
N ILE A 6 -6.31 -4.66 7.41
CA ILE A 6 -5.53 -5.12 8.54
C ILE A 6 -5.74 -4.14 9.69
N LYS A 7 -6.21 -4.62 10.83
CA LYS A 7 -6.63 -3.76 11.95
C LYS A 7 -5.72 -3.85 13.18
N LYS A 8 -5.06 -4.99 13.39
CA LYS A 8 -4.30 -5.24 14.62
C LYS A 8 -2.84 -4.86 14.45
N THR A 9 -2.28 -4.16 15.45
CA THR A 9 -0.87 -3.81 15.49
C THR A 9 0.03 -5.04 15.39
N LYS A 10 -0.38 -6.13 16.01
CA LYS A 10 0.34 -7.42 15.94
C LYS A 10 0.49 -7.91 14.50
N ASP A 11 -0.56 -7.80 13.70
CA ASP A 11 -0.53 -8.22 12.30
C ASP A 11 0.41 -7.36 11.47
N PHE A 12 0.44 -6.04 11.69
CA PHE A 12 1.40 -5.15 11.04
C PHE A 12 2.84 -5.52 11.38
N SER A 13 3.12 -5.79 12.64
CA SER A 13 4.47 -6.18 13.07
C SER A 13 4.93 -7.47 12.43
N LEU A 14 4.07 -8.47 12.34
CA LEU A 14 4.37 -9.73 11.67
C LEU A 14 4.69 -9.53 10.19
N ILE A 15 3.89 -8.71 9.52
CA ILE A 15 4.09 -8.41 8.10
C ILE A 15 5.42 -7.69 7.89
N TYR A 16 5.74 -6.69 8.71
CA TYR A 16 7.01 -5.97 8.59
C TYR A 16 8.22 -6.86 8.77
N ASN A 17 8.14 -7.85 9.66
CA ASN A 17 9.28 -8.72 9.97
C ASN A 17 9.46 -9.88 9.00
N LYS A 18 8.39 -10.38 8.40
CA LYS A 18 8.41 -11.59 7.58
C LYS A 18 8.14 -11.38 6.09
N SER A 19 7.78 -10.17 5.70
CA SER A 19 7.32 -9.91 4.34
C SER A 19 8.44 -9.61 3.37
N LYS A 20 8.14 -9.79 2.10
CA LYS A 20 8.92 -9.22 1.00
C LYS A 20 8.56 -7.75 0.86
N LYS A 21 9.50 -6.95 0.38
CA LYS A 21 9.32 -5.51 0.17
C LYS A 21 9.44 -5.18 -1.30
N MET A 22 8.51 -4.37 -1.79
CA MET A 22 8.59 -3.79 -3.12
C MET A 22 8.67 -2.28 -2.97
N HIS A 23 9.69 -1.67 -3.57
CA HIS A 23 9.90 -0.22 -3.50
C HIS A 23 9.39 0.45 -4.77
N THR A 24 8.61 1.52 -4.59
CA THR A 24 8.24 2.45 -5.66
C THR A 24 8.80 3.83 -5.30
N LYS A 25 8.59 4.82 -6.17
CA LYS A 25 9.02 6.19 -5.87
C LYS A 25 8.33 6.74 -4.62
N TYR A 26 7.04 6.48 -4.46
CA TYR A 26 6.21 7.08 -3.41
C TYR A 26 5.85 6.14 -2.27
N ALA A 27 6.09 4.85 -2.42
CA ALA A 27 5.66 3.88 -1.42
C ALA A 27 6.61 2.71 -1.28
N ILE A 28 6.51 2.05 -0.13
CA ILE A 28 7.04 0.71 0.08
C ILE A 28 5.84 -0.20 0.27
N ILE A 29 5.77 -1.29 -0.47
CA ILE A 29 4.69 -2.27 -0.34
C ILE A 29 5.27 -3.51 0.30
N PHE A 30 4.79 -3.83 1.50
CA PHE A 30 5.13 -5.07 2.18
C PHE A 30 4.13 -6.14 1.76
N ILE A 31 4.63 -7.30 1.36
CA ILE A 31 3.80 -8.38 0.81
C ILE A 31 4.08 -9.66 1.58
N ASN A 32 3.05 -10.24 2.15
CA ASN A 32 3.15 -11.47 2.94
C ASN A 32 2.03 -12.44 2.57
N GLU A 33 2.39 -13.64 2.13
CA GLU A 33 1.41 -14.68 1.87
C GLU A 33 0.82 -15.17 3.19
N ASN A 34 -0.50 -15.31 3.25
CA ASN A 34 -1.19 -15.83 4.41
C ASN A 34 -1.86 -17.16 4.09
N LYS A 35 -2.16 -17.94 5.14
CA LYS A 35 -2.78 -19.27 4.99
C LYS A 35 -4.30 -19.25 5.14
N ASN A 36 -4.89 -18.06 5.24
CA ASN A 36 -6.29 -17.92 5.64
C ASN A 36 -7.25 -17.67 4.48
N ASN A 37 -6.80 -17.81 3.23
CA ASN A 37 -7.60 -17.49 2.04
C ASN A 37 -8.10 -16.04 2.02
N ASP A 38 -7.47 -15.15 2.78
CA ASP A 38 -7.85 -13.75 2.84
C ASP A 38 -6.93 -12.88 2.01
N GLN A 39 -7.49 -11.82 1.46
CA GLN A 39 -6.73 -10.75 0.85
C GLN A 39 -6.95 -9.52 1.74
N ARG A 40 -5.90 -9.10 2.45
CA ARG A 40 -6.00 -7.99 3.39
C ARG A 40 -5.06 -6.87 3.03
N PHE A 41 -5.47 -5.63 3.32
CA PHE A 41 -4.71 -4.44 3.00
C PHE A 41 -4.52 -3.55 4.22
N GLY A 42 -3.32 -3.01 4.37
CA GLY A 42 -3.02 -1.99 5.36
C GLY A 42 -2.47 -0.74 4.68
N PHE A 43 -2.79 0.43 5.21
CA PHE A 43 -2.35 1.71 4.67
C PHE A 43 -1.72 2.53 5.78
N VAL A 44 -0.46 2.90 5.60
CA VAL A 44 0.32 3.60 6.61
C VAL A 44 0.91 4.87 6.03
N ALA A 45 0.73 5.97 6.73
CA ALA A 45 1.39 7.23 6.44
C ALA A 45 1.92 7.80 7.75
N SER A 46 3.24 7.81 7.92
CA SER A 46 3.88 8.29 9.14
C SER A 46 3.93 9.83 9.17
N LYS A 47 4.34 10.37 10.33
CA LYS A 47 4.54 11.83 10.49
C LYS A 47 5.53 12.42 9.48
N LYS A 48 6.41 11.60 8.92
CA LYS A 48 7.36 12.01 7.86
C LYS A 48 6.66 12.42 6.57
N THR A 49 5.42 12.00 6.35
CA THR A 49 4.65 12.33 5.14
C THR A 49 3.79 13.58 5.29
N GLY A 50 3.73 14.17 6.47
CA GLY A 50 3.00 15.40 6.71
C GLY A 50 2.12 15.38 7.94
N ASN A 51 1.21 16.36 8.03
CA ASN A 51 0.24 16.47 9.13
C ASN A 51 -0.89 15.45 9.00
N ALA A 52 -1.82 15.46 9.96
CA ALA A 52 -2.92 14.48 9.99
C ALA A 52 -3.78 14.52 8.72
N VAL A 53 -4.09 15.69 8.20
CA VAL A 53 -4.89 15.85 6.97
C VAL A 53 -4.15 15.26 5.77
N GLN A 54 -2.87 15.55 5.64
CA GLN A 54 -2.02 15.03 4.56
C GLN A 54 -1.88 13.51 4.64
N ARG A 55 -1.65 12.97 5.85
CA ARG A 55 -1.56 11.53 6.05
C ARG A 55 -2.85 10.81 5.69
N ASN A 56 -3.99 11.35 6.07
CA ASN A 56 -5.29 10.78 5.72
C ASN A 56 -5.53 10.80 4.21
N ARG A 57 -5.09 11.85 3.53
CA ARG A 57 -5.17 11.94 2.08
C ARG A 57 -4.34 10.85 1.41
N ILE A 58 -3.11 10.63 1.87
CA ILE A 58 -2.23 9.58 1.34
C ILE A 58 -2.87 8.21 1.49
N LYS A 59 -3.39 7.90 2.67
CA LYS A 59 -4.07 6.61 2.90
C LYS A 59 -5.27 6.43 1.98
N ARG A 60 -6.04 7.49 1.76
CA ARG A 60 -7.19 7.47 0.84
C ARG A 60 -6.77 7.19 -0.59
N ILE A 61 -5.67 7.79 -1.03
CA ILE A 61 -5.14 7.57 -2.39
C ILE A 61 -4.74 6.11 -2.57
N PHE A 62 -4.03 5.53 -1.62
CA PHE A 62 -3.66 4.11 -1.67
C PHE A 62 -4.88 3.20 -1.66
N LYS A 63 -5.86 3.50 -0.83
CA LYS A 63 -7.09 2.74 -0.77
C LYS A 63 -7.86 2.79 -2.08
N GLU A 64 -7.94 3.96 -2.70
CA GLU A 64 -8.58 4.14 -4.00
C GLU A 64 -7.86 3.31 -5.08
N PHE A 65 -6.52 3.33 -5.06
CA PHE A 65 -5.73 2.50 -5.97
C PHE A 65 -6.08 1.03 -5.83
N VAL A 66 -6.15 0.53 -4.60
CA VAL A 66 -6.48 -0.88 -4.35
C VAL A 66 -7.88 -1.21 -4.85
N LYS A 67 -8.86 -0.35 -4.62
CA LYS A 67 -10.24 -0.57 -5.08
C LYS A 67 -10.31 -0.68 -6.61
N ILE A 68 -9.62 0.21 -7.31
CA ILE A 68 -9.64 0.25 -8.78
C ILE A 68 -8.89 -0.97 -9.36
N HIS A 69 -7.79 -1.36 -8.75
CA HIS A 69 -6.91 -2.41 -9.27
C HIS A 69 -6.96 -3.71 -8.48
N LYS A 70 -8.06 -3.99 -7.79
CA LYS A 70 -8.19 -5.15 -6.90
C LYS A 70 -7.88 -6.48 -7.58
N ASP A 71 -8.26 -6.63 -8.83
CA ASP A 71 -8.01 -7.82 -9.64
C ASP A 71 -6.53 -8.11 -9.90
N LYS A 72 -5.66 -7.10 -9.70
CA LYS A 72 -4.22 -7.23 -9.91
C LYS A 72 -3.46 -7.71 -8.67
N PHE A 73 -4.16 -7.87 -7.56
CA PHE A 73 -3.57 -8.36 -6.31
C PHE A 73 -3.87 -9.85 -6.15
N ARG A 74 -2.90 -10.57 -5.58
CA ARG A 74 -3.05 -12.01 -5.33
C ARG A 74 -3.97 -12.27 -4.15
N LYS A 75 -4.73 -13.34 -4.22
CA LYS A 75 -5.47 -13.87 -3.08
C LYS A 75 -4.49 -14.46 -2.06
N ASN A 76 -4.96 -14.70 -0.85
CA ASN A 76 -4.15 -15.28 0.24
C ASN A 76 -2.90 -14.46 0.56
N THR A 77 -2.98 -13.16 0.41
CA THR A 77 -1.83 -12.28 0.56
C THR A 77 -2.22 -11.02 1.32
N ASP A 78 -1.34 -10.60 2.22
CA ASP A 78 -1.45 -9.33 2.92
C ASP A 78 -0.55 -8.30 2.24
N TYR A 79 -1.09 -7.12 2.01
CA TYR A 79 -0.35 -6.00 1.42
C TYR A 79 -0.39 -4.81 2.36
N VAL A 80 0.76 -4.25 2.71
CA VAL A 80 0.83 -3.01 3.49
C VAL A 80 1.51 -1.94 2.66
N PHE A 81 0.78 -0.87 2.38
CA PHE A 81 1.28 0.29 1.65
C PHE A 81 1.78 1.32 2.65
N VAL A 82 3.05 1.65 2.57
CA VAL A 82 3.68 2.65 3.43
C VAL A 82 4.13 3.82 2.59
N GLY A 83 3.58 5.00 2.85
CA GLY A 83 3.98 6.22 2.15
C GLY A 83 5.39 6.64 2.49
N LYS A 84 6.19 6.97 1.47
CA LYS A 84 7.56 7.49 1.66
C LYS A 84 7.55 8.98 1.97
N SER A 85 8.58 9.45 2.66
CA SER A 85 8.71 10.85 3.08
C SER A 85 8.70 11.86 1.91
N ILE A 86 9.08 11.44 0.72
CA ILE A 86 9.04 12.29 -0.48
C ILE A 86 7.62 12.81 -0.77
N LEU A 87 6.59 12.11 -0.30
CA LEU A 87 5.21 12.55 -0.46
C LEU A 87 4.94 13.89 0.20
N LYS A 88 5.62 14.20 1.31
CA LYS A 88 5.47 15.46 2.02
C LYS A 88 5.75 16.66 1.11
N ASP A 89 6.83 16.58 0.34
CA ASP A 89 7.29 17.70 -0.48
C ASP A 89 6.48 17.85 -1.77
N ASN A 90 5.85 16.79 -2.22
CA ASN A 90 5.15 16.74 -3.50
C ASN A 90 3.62 16.76 -3.40
N LEU A 91 3.07 16.75 -2.18
CA LEU A 91 1.64 16.51 -1.97
C LEU A 91 0.74 17.57 -2.59
N LYS A 92 1.17 18.84 -2.65
CA LYS A 92 0.40 19.93 -3.26
C LYS A 92 0.16 19.69 -4.75
N ASN A 93 1.15 19.15 -5.44
CA ASN A 93 1.13 18.95 -6.89
C ASN A 93 0.87 17.50 -7.28
N LEU A 94 0.75 16.62 -6.30
CA LEU A 94 0.62 15.20 -6.53
C LEU A 94 -0.83 14.85 -6.84
N LYS A 95 -1.05 14.29 -8.02
CA LYS A 95 -2.35 13.79 -8.44
C LYS A 95 -2.39 12.27 -8.27
N TYR A 96 -3.59 11.72 -8.14
CA TYR A 96 -3.80 10.27 -8.07
C TYR A 96 -3.06 9.54 -9.19
N GLY A 97 -3.14 10.05 -10.42
CA GLY A 97 -2.49 9.43 -11.58
C GLY A 97 -0.98 9.29 -11.46
N ASN A 98 -0.31 10.18 -10.72
CA ASN A 98 1.13 10.06 -10.48
C ASN A 98 1.45 8.85 -9.61
N ILE A 99 0.66 8.63 -8.57
CA ILE A 99 0.81 7.50 -7.68
C ILE A 99 0.42 6.21 -8.39
N GLU A 100 -0.66 6.25 -9.16
CA GLU A 100 -1.12 5.09 -9.94
C GLU A 100 -0.04 4.58 -10.89
N LYS A 101 0.57 5.47 -11.68
CA LYS A 101 1.64 5.09 -12.60
C LYS A 101 2.84 4.49 -11.88
N ASP A 102 3.17 5.03 -10.71
CA ASP A 102 4.31 4.57 -9.93
C ASP A 102 4.08 3.15 -9.37
N ILE A 103 2.92 2.93 -8.77
CA ILE A 103 2.62 1.68 -8.06
C ILE A 103 2.22 0.56 -9.00
N ILE A 104 1.47 0.86 -10.09
CA ILE A 104 0.93 -0.17 -10.96
C ILE A 104 2.00 -1.04 -11.60
N LYS A 105 3.15 -0.49 -11.91
CA LYS A 105 4.28 -1.24 -12.49
C LYS A 105 4.73 -2.37 -11.57
N VAL A 106 4.87 -2.05 -10.29
CA VAL A 106 5.33 -2.99 -9.28
C VAL A 106 4.29 -4.05 -9.00
N VAL A 107 3.02 -3.64 -8.89
CA VAL A 107 1.91 -4.56 -8.63
C VAL A 107 1.75 -5.57 -9.77
N LYS A 108 1.80 -5.12 -11.01
CA LYS A 108 1.73 -6.00 -12.19
C LYS A 108 2.89 -6.98 -12.22
N TRP A 109 4.10 -6.50 -11.96
CA TRP A 109 5.29 -7.34 -11.92
C TRP A 109 5.16 -8.41 -10.84
N TRP A 110 4.73 -8.03 -9.65
CA TRP A 110 4.54 -8.96 -8.54
C TRP A 110 3.51 -10.04 -8.86
N LYS A 111 2.38 -9.65 -9.43
CA LYS A 111 1.34 -10.63 -9.79
C LYS A 111 1.87 -11.69 -10.74
N LYS A 112 2.74 -11.30 -11.66
CA LYS A 112 3.26 -12.19 -12.71
C LYS A 112 4.46 -13.00 -12.24
N TYR A 113 5.38 -12.39 -11.51
CA TYR A 113 6.69 -12.97 -11.20
C TYR A 113 6.97 -13.18 -9.72
N GLY A 114 6.24 -12.56 -8.87
CA GLY A 114 6.43 -12.64 -7.42
C GLY A 114 6.15 -13.98 -6.77
#